data_a7e16b56e55f3ec9417af056af665478
#
_entry.id   a7e16b56e55f3ec9417af056af665478
#
_cell.length_a   1.000
_cell.length_b   1.000
_cell.length_c   1.000
_cell.angle_alpha   90.00
_cell.angle_beta   90.00
_cell.angle_gamma   90.00
#
_symmetry.space_group_name_H-M   'P 1'
#
loop_
_entity.id
_entity.type
_entity.pdbx_description
1 polymer ?
#
loop_
_entity_poly.entity_id
_entity_poly.type
_entity_poly.pdbx_seq_one_letter_code
_entity_poly.pdbx_strand_id
1 'polypeptide(L)'
;MASNFEFYSPTRVIFGKGTEQRVGALVREYGGTRVLIVYGGKSAVRSGVLDRAENSLAEAGISSWTLGGVVPNPHLDKVYEGIRIGKENSIDFLLAVGGGSVIDTAKAIAYGLAEPEKDVWELYEHTRTARTVSYTHLRAHETLANLV
;
A
#
# COMPACT_ATOMS: atom_id res chain seq x y z
N MET A 1 4.23 -24.68 -28.95
CA MET A 1 4.47 -23.36 -29.58
C MET A 1 4.71 -22.36 -28.48
N ALA A 2 5.82 -21.64 -28.51
CA ALA A 2 6.02 -20.52 -27.62
C ALA A 2 5.08 -19.37 -28.06
N SER A 3 4.17 -18.95 -27.20
CA SER A 3 3.34 -17.75 -27.47
C SER A 3 4.19 -16.51 -27.25
N ASN A 4 4.13 -15.57 -28.18
CA ASN A 4 4.75 -14.26 -27.99
C ASN A 4 4.01 -13.51 -26.88
N PHE A 5 4.74 -12.93 -25.97
CA PHE A 5 4.17 -12.03 -24.96
C PHE A 5 5.09 -10.83 -24.75
N GLU A 6 4.51 -9.72 -24.37
CA GLU A 6 5.22 -8.53 -23.93
C GLU A 6 4.95 -8.33 -22.45
N PHE A 7 5.99 -8.05 -21.69
CA PHE A 7 5.89 -7.74 -20.25
C PHE A 7 6.53 -6.41 -19.98
N TYR A 8 5.75 -5.50 -19.39
CA TYR A 8 6.22 -4.20 -18.94
C TYR A 8 5.83 -3.98 -17.48
N SER A 9 6.80 -3.71 -16.63
CA SER A 9 6.58 -3.38 -15.23
C SER A 9 7.38 -2.13 -14.85
N PRO A 10 6.71 -0.98 -14.66
CA PRO A 10 7.38 0.28 -14.27
C PRO A 10 7.75 0.32 -12.79
N THR A 11 7.70 -0.82 -12.10
CA THR A 11 7.98 -0.89 -10.67
C THR A 11 9.44 -0.54 -10.38
N ARG A 12 9.66 0.51 -9.59
CA ARG A 12 10.97 0.87 -9.08
C ARG A 12 11.26 0.06 -7.82
N VAL A 13 12.35 -0.67 -7.82
CA VAL A 13 12.82 -1.44 -6.66
C VAL A 13 14.00 -0.70 -6.03
N ILE A 14 13.92 -0.46 -4.71
CA ILE A 14 14.99 0.13 -3.91
C ILE A 14 15.31 -0.86 -2.80
N PHE A 15 16.48 -1.44 -2.88
CA PHE A 15 16.95 -2.47 -1.95
C PHE A 15 18.18 -1.98 -1.19
N GLY A 16 18.21 -2.25 0.11
CA GLY A 16 19.36 -1.95 0.96
C GLY A 16 18.97 -1.72 2.41
N LYS A 17 19.96 -1.71 3.28
CA LYS A 17 19.78 -1.44 4.71
C LYS A 17 19.40 0.03 4.92
N GLY A 18 18.33 0.28 5.67
CA GLY A 18 17.87 1.64 6.00
C GLY A 18 17.14 2.36 4.87
N THR A 19 16.77 1.66 3.78
CA THR A 19 16.06 2.28 2.65
C THR A 19 14.67 2.79 3.03
N GLU A 20 14.08 2.29 4.10
CA GLU A 20 12.81 2.75 4.67
C GLU A 20 12.86 4.22 5.13
N GLN A 21 14.03 4.73 5.48
CA GLN A 21 14.21 6.15 5.84
C GLN A 21 14.01 7.10 4.65
N ARG A 22 14.00 6.59 3.42
CA ARG A 22 13.78 7.34 2.20
C ARG A 22 12.30 7.45 1.80
N VAL A 23 11.42 6.82 2.55
CA VAL A 23 9.99 6.71 2.20
C VAL A 23 9.36 8.08 2.00
N GLY A 24 9.60 9.05 2.89
CA GLY A 24 9.06 10.40 2.76
C GLY A 24 9.48 11.12 1.48
N ALA A 25 10.79 11.06 1.16
CA ALA A 25 11.31 11.65 -0.08
C ALA A 25 10.71 10.97 -1.33
N LEU A 26 10.56 9.64 -1.30
CA LEU A 26 9.98 8.89 -2.40
C LEU A 26 8.49 9.17 -2.58
N VAL A 27 7.72 9.23 -1.51
CA VAL A 27 6.29 9.59 -1.56
C VAL A 27 6.12 10.98 -2.16
N ARG A 28 6.94 11.94 -1.76
CA ARG A 28 6.93 13.30 -2.32
C ARG A 28 7.30 13.31 -3.80
N GLU A 29 8.31 12.56 -4.22
CA GLU A 29 8.71 12.42 -5.63
C GLU A 29 7.53 11.97 -6.51
N TYR A 30 6.66 11.14 -5.97
CA TYR A 30 5.46 10.65 -6.64
C TYR A 30 4.19 11.47 -6.36
N GLY A 31 4.31 12.63 -5.73
CA GLY A 31 3.22 13.57 -5.52
C GLY A 31 2.29 13.25 -4.35
N GLY A 32 2.63 12.28 -3.50
CA GLY A 32 1.83 11.94 -2.33
C GLY A 32 1.94 13.01 -1.24
N THR A 33 0.81 13.37 -0.64
CA THR A 33 0.73 14.38 0.44
C THR A 33 0.00 13.87 1.67
N ARG A 34 -0.88 12.88 1.51
CA ARG A 34 -1.75 12.30 2.55
C ARG A 34 -1.71 10.79 2.45
N VAL A 35 -0.95 10.17 3.32
CA VAL A 35 -0.60 8.74 3.24
C VAL A 35 -1.40 7.90 4.21
N LEU A 36 -2.02 6.82 3.74
CA LEU A 36 -2.49 5.75 4.60
C LEU A 36 -1.45 4.62 4.63
N ILE A 37 -0.88 4.39 5.80
CA ILE A 37 0.05 3.28 6.05
C ILE A 37 -0.75 2.05 6.42
N VAL A 38 -0.74 1.05 5.57
CA VAL A 38 -1.36 -0.25 5.83
C VAL A 38 -0.28 -1.22 6.31
N TYR A 39 -0.48 -1.84 7.48
CA TYR A 39 0.52 -2.76 8.02
C TYR A 39 -0.11 -4.00 8.66
N GLY A 40 0.70 -5.05 8.78
CA GLY A 40 0.29 -6.33 9.34
C GLY A 40 0.29 -6.35 10.86
N GLY A 41 0.76 -7.46 11.41
CA GLY A 41 0.80 -7.66 12.85
C GLY A 41 2.00 -7.02 13.55
N LYS A 42 2.37 -7.63 14.67
CA LYS A 42 3.35 -7.10 15.63
C LYS A 42 4.78 -6.96 15.09
N SER A 43 5.13 -7.59 13.96
CA SER A 43 6.50 -7.56 13.41
C SER A 43 6.91 -6.18 12.90
N ALA A 44 6.03 -5.50 12.16
CA ALA A 44 6.29 -4.15 11.65
C ALA A 44 6.52 -3.14 12.79
N VAL A 45 5.75 -3.27 13.86
CA VAL A 45 5.90 -2.45 15.08
C VAL A 45 7.18 -2.80 15.83
N ARG A 46 7.39 -4.09 16.14
CA ARG A 46 8.58 -4.53 16.92
C ARG A 46 9.90 -4.26 16.23
N SER A 47 9.96 -4.32 14.93
CA SER A 47 11.19 -4.01 14.16
C SER A 47 11.47 -2.52 14.07
N GLY A 48 10.53 -1.67 14.48
CA GLY A 48 10.63 -0.21 14.38
C GLY A 48 10.53 0.32 12.94
N VAL A 49 10.18 -0.53 11.97
CA VAL A 49 10.04 -0.10 10.56
C VAL A 49 8.89 0.88 10.42
N LEU A 50 7.78 0.64 11.12
CA LEU A 50 6.62 1.54 11.10
C LEU A 50 7.01 2.94 11.58
N ASP A 51 7.66 3.02 12.75
CA ASP A 51 8.09 4.31 13.34
C ASP A 51 9.07 5.05 12.42
N ARG A 52 10.01 4.33 11.79
CA ARG A 52 10.95 4.94 10.84
C ARG A 52 10.25 5.46 9.58
N ALA A 53 9.24 4.75 9.08
CA ALA A 53 8.44 5.19 7.96
C ALA A 53 7.61 6.44 8.30
N GLU A 54 6.95 6.45 9.47
CA GLU A 54 6.17 7.60 9.95
C GLU A 54 7.05 8.83 10.14
N ASN A 55 8.22 8.68 10.78
CA ASN A 55 9.18 9.76 10.95
C ASN A 55 9.66 10.32 9.62
N SER A 56 9.99 9.44 8.66
CA SER A 56 10.40 9.85 7.32
C SER A 56 9.32 10.64 6.57
N LEU A 57 8.06 10.24 6.71
CA LEU A 57 6.92 10.99 6.16
C LEU A 57 6.78 12.35 6.84
N ALA A 58 6.85 12.40 8.17
CA ALA A 58 6.73 13.65 8.94
C ALA A 58 7.86 14.63 8.59
N GLU A 59 9.10 14.19 8.50
CA GLU A 59 10.25 15.00 8.06
C GLU A 59 10.06 15.55 6.64
N ALA A 60 9.37 14.80 5.79
CA ALA A 60 9.00 15.26 4.45
C ALA A 60 7.76 16.19 4.44
N GLY A 61 7.15 16.48 5.58
CA GLY A 61 5.94 17.32 5.66
C GLY A 61 4.68 16.63 5.12
N ILE A 62 4.64 15.30 5.15
CA ILE A 62 3.54 14.48 4.65
C ILE A 62 2.68 14.03 5.83
N SER A 63 1.37 14.24 5.75
CA SER A 63 0.44 13.74 6.75
C SER A 63 0.22 12.25 6.57
N SER A 64 0.21 11.49 7.68
CA SER A 64 0.01 10.05 7.63
C SER A 64 -1.03 9.56 8.63
N TRP A 65 -1.73 8.50 8.24
CA TRP A 65 -2.68 7.72 9.05
C TRP A 65 -2.28 6.27 8.98
N THR A 66 -2.67 5.48 9.96
CA THR A 66 -2.31 4.07 10.02
C THR A 66 -3.52 3.16 10.05
N LEU A 67 -3.42 2.03 9.37
CA LEU A 67 -4.36 0.93 9.41
C LEU A 67 -3.60 -0.36 9.68
N GLY A 68 -3.65 -0.82 10.90
CA GLY A 68 -2.97 -2.03 11.35
C GLY A 68 -3.87 -3.25 11.44
N GLY A 69 -3.25 -4.38 11.80
CA GLY A 69 -3.97 -5.61 12.07
C GLY A 69 -4.39 -6.39 10.82
N VAL A 70 -3.73 -6.17 9.68
CA VAL A 70 -3.89 -7.04 8.52
C VAL A 70 -3.35 -8.43 8.87
N VAL A 71 -4.20 -9.45 8.71
CA VAL A 71 -3.88 -10.85 8.97
C VAL A 71 -3.63 -11.60 7.65
N PRO A 72 -2.97 -12.78 7.69
CA PRO A 72 -2.92 -13.67 6.54
C PRO A 72 -4.34 -13.98 6.05
N ASN A 73 -4.53 -14.00 4.73
CA ASN A 73 -5.84 -14.02 4.07
C ASN A 73 -6.66 -12.76 4.43
N PRO A 74 -6.46 -11.66 3.68
CA PRO A 74 -7.06 -10.36 3.97
C PRO A 74 -8.58 -10.46 4.12
N HIS A 75 -9.10 -9.86 5.18
CA HIS A 75 -10.53 -9.77 5.41
C HIS A 75 -11.10 -8.52 4.75
N LEU A 76 -12.26 -8.66 4.12
CA LEU A 76 -12.95 -7.58 3.42
C LEU A 76 -13.31 -6.42 4.35
N ASP A 77 -13.65 -6.71 5.61
CA ASP A 77 -13.93 -5.69 6.63
C ASP A 77 -12.77 -4.72 6.82
N LYS A 78 -11.52 -5.24 6.76
CA LYS A 78 -10.31 -4.40 6.88
C LYS A 78 -10.14 -3.51 5.66
N VAL A 79 -10.52 -3.98 4.48
CA VAL A 79 -10.53 -3.17 3.25
C VAL A 79 -11.54 -2.04 3.37
N TYR A 80 -12.76 -2.32 3.81
CA TYR A 80 -13.79 -1.29 4.01
C TYR A 80 -13.39 -0.26 5.06
N GLU A 81 -12.74 -0.69 6.15
CA GLU A 81 -12.18 0.23 7.15
C GLU A 81 -11.16 1.18 6.51
N GLY A 82 -10.25 0.66 5.69
CA GLY A 82 -9.26 1.46 4.97
C GLY A 82 -9.87 2.42 3.96
N ILE A 83 -10.90 2.00 3.22
CA ILE A 83 -11.64 2.87 2.29
C ILE A 83 -12.31 4.01 3.06
N ARG A 84 -12.93 3.73 4.21
CA ARG A 84 -13.56 4.75 5.05
C ARG A 84 -12.53 5.78 5.53
N ILE A 85 -11.42 5.32 6.11
CA ILE A 85 -10.32 6.21 6.53
C ILE A 85 -9.81 7.04 5.35
N GLY A 86 -9.67 6.41 4.19
CA GLY A 86 -9.20 7.06 2.98
C GLY A 86 -10.11 8.19 2.51
N LYS A 87 -11.41 7.97 2.53
CA LYS A 87 -12.41 9.00 2.17
C LYS A 87 -12.45 10.13 3.19
N GLU A 88 -12.53 9.81 4.49
CA GLU A 88 -12.60 10.79 5.59
C GLU A 88 -11.39 11.72 5.63
N ASN A 89 -10.22 11.21 5.25
CA ASN A 89 -8.97 11.95 5.33
C ASN A 89 -8.41 12.38 3.97
N SER A 90 -9.17 12.18 2.88
CA SER A 90 -8.74 12.52 1.52
C SER A 90 -7.34 11.95 1.19
N ILE A 91 -7.15 10.67 1.48
CA ILE A 91 -5.89 9.96 1.24
C ILE A 91 -5.60 9.93 -0.26
N ASP A 92 -4.39 10.32 -0.63
CA ASP A 92 -3.89 10.35 -2.01
C ASP A 92 -2.78 9.31 -2.27
N PHE A 93 -2.29 8.66 -1.22
CA PHE A 93 -1.21 7.68 -1.34
C PHE A 93 -1.35 6.54 -0.33
N LEU A 94 -1.10 5.31 -0.77
CA LEU A 94 -1.08 4.13 0.09
C LEU A 94 0.33 3.58 0.23
N LEU A 95 0.74 3.36 1.48
CA LEU A 95 2.01 2.74 1.83
C LEU A 95 1.75 1.41 2.53
N ALA A 96 2.10 0.31 1.90
CA ALA A 96 2.03 -1.01 2.51
C ALA A 96 3.34 -1.34 3.24
N VAL A 97 3.26 -1.68 4.51
CA VAL A 97 4.40 -2.10 5.34
C VAL A 97 4.20 -3.52 5.82
N GLY A 98 4.73 -4.47 5.08
CA GLY A 98 4.56 -5.91 5.36
C GLY A 98 4.65 -6.79 4.13
N GLY A 99 4.17 -8.01 4.26
CA GLY A 99 4.19 -9.01 3.20
C GLY A 99 2.96 -8.96 2.29
N GLY A 100 2.77 -10.03 1.50
CA GLY A 100 1.76 -10.13 0.45
C GLY A 100 0.34 -9.75 0.87
N SER A 101 -0.13 -10.23 2.03
CA SER A 101 -1.49 -9.92 2.52
C SER A 101 -1.70 -8.42 2.79
N VAL A 102 -0.66 -7.72 3.26
CA VAL A 102 -0.71 -6.27 3.47
C VAL A 102 -0.76 -5.54 2.14
N ILE A 103 0.04 -5.98 1.17
CA ILE A 103 0.04 -5.44 -0.19
C ILE A 103 -1.33 -5.61 -0.84
N ASP A 104 -1.91 -6.81 -0.75
CA ASP A 104 -3.20 -7.11 -1.35
C ASP A 104 -4.34 -6.30 -0.69
N THR A 105 -4.30 -6.13 0.63
CA THR A 105 -5.24 -5.26 1.35
C THR A 105 -5.10 -3.80 0.86
N ALA A 106 -3.88 -3.28 0.76
CA ALA A 106 -3.65 -1.93 0.29
C ALA A 106 -4.09 -1.73 -1.17
N LYS A 107 -3.87 -2.72 -2.05
CA LYS A 107 -4.39 -2.70 -3.42
C LYS A 107 -5.92 -2.64 -3.45
N ALA A 108 -6.58 -3.47 -2.66
CA ALA A 108 -8.04 -3.47 -2.58
C ALA A 108 -8.59 -2.12 -2.08
N ILE A 109 -7.94 -1.51 -1.08
CA ILE A 109 -8.28 -0.15 -0.62
C ILE A 109 -8.09 0.87 -1.74
N ALA A 110 -6.99 0.80 -2.49
CA ALA A 110 -6.74 1.69 -3.61
C ALA A 110 -7.85 1.62 -4.67
N TYR A 111 -8.28 0.42 -5.02
CA TYR A 111 -9.40 0.23 -5.95
C TYR A 111 -10.70 0.85 -5.44
N GLY A 112 -11.05 0.61 -4.16
CA GLY A 112 -12.27 1.16 -3.57
C GLY A 112 -12.24 2.69 -3.44
N LEU A 113 -11.07 3.29 -3.26
CA LEU A 113 -10.92 4.76 -3.25
C LEU A 113 -11.01 5.36 -4.66
N ALA A 114 -10.53 4.63 -5.66
CA ALA A 114 -10.55 5.07 -7.04
C ALA A 114 -11.92 5.01 -7.69
N GLU A 115 -12.73 4.04 -7.29
CA GLU A 115 -14.07 3.82 -7.81
C GLU A 115 -15.10 3.86 -6.66
N PRO A 116 -15.33 5.02 -6.06
CA PRO A 116 -16.14 5.16 -4.84
C PRO A 116 -17.61 4.78 -5.00
N GLU A 117 -18.08 4.71 -6.24
CA GLU A 117 -19.46 4.33 -6.60
C GLU A 117 -19.66 2.82 -6.72
N LYS A 118 -18.59 2.03 -6.60
CA LYS A 118 -18.63 0.58 -6.75
C LYS A 118 -18.18 -0.12 -5.48
N ASP A 119 -18.79 -1.27 -5.20
CA ASP A 119 -18.31 -2.15 -4.14
C ASP A 119 -17.01 -2.81 -4.62
N VAL A 120 -15.97 -2.75 -3.77
CA VAL A 120 -14.69 -3.39 -4.05
C VAL A 120 -14.83 -4.91 -4.25
N TRP A 121 -15.84 -5.54 -3.66
CA TRP A 121 -16.13 -6.96 -3.84
C TRP A 121 -16.49 -7.33 -5.28
N GLU A 122 -17.16 -6.44 -6.02
CA GLU A 122 -17.49 -6.66 -7.44
C GLU A 122 -16.27 -6.89 -8.33
N LEU A 123 -15.10 -6.36 -7.93
CA LEU A 123 -13.84 -6.58 -8.64
C LEU A 123 -13.32 -8.02 -8.48
N TYR A 124 -13.62 -8.65 -7.35
CA TYR A 124 -13.22 -10.03 -7.07
C TYR A 124 -14.18 -11.07 -7.68
N GLU A 125 -15.42 -10.71 -7.90
CA GLU A 125 -16.42 -11.60 -8.53
C GLU A 125 -16.29 -11.68 -10.06
N HIS A 126 -15.23 -11.13 -10.63
CA HIS A 126 -14.95 -11.11 -12.09
C HIS A 126 -16.03 -10.47 -12.96
N THR A 127 -16.97 -9.75 -12.36
CA THR A 127 -18.06 -9.13 -13.08
C THR A 127 -17.65 -7.86 -13.84
N ARG A 128 -16.46 -7.29 -13.54
CA ARG A 128 -15.96 -6.07 -14.19
C ARG A 128 -14.45 -5.98 -14.23
N THR A 129 -13.92 -5.44 -15.31
CA THR A 129 -12.52 -5.04 -15.44
C THR A 129 -12.31 -3.75 -14.66
N ALA A 130 -11.33 -3.71 -13.77
CA ALA A 130 -10.91 -2.47 -13.14
C ALA A 130 -10.46 -1.48 -14.21
N ARG A 131 -10.99 -0.26 -14.20
CA ARG A 131 -10.41 0.83 -15.00
C ARG A 131 -8.97 1.01 -14.54
N THR A 132 -8.09 1.31 -15.48
CA THR A 132 -6.72 1.71 -15.17
C THR A 132 -6.78 2.88 -14.21
N VAL A 133 -6.51 2.61 -12.96
CA VAL A 133 -6.53 3.62 -11.91
C VAL A 133 -5.17 4.27 -11.90
N SER A 134 -5.15 5.56 -12.09
CA SER A 134 -3.95 6.39 -11.94
C SER A 134 -3.56 6.60 -10.46
N TYR A 135 -3.79 5.60 -9.61
CA TYR A 135 -3.21 5.55 -8.28
C TYR A 135 -1.85 4.87 -8.38
N THR A 136 -0.90 5.70 -8.56
CA THR A 136 0.37 5.28 -9.09
C THR A 136 1.29 4.63 -8.07
N HIS A 137 0.98 4.57 -6.77
CA HIS A 137 2.06 4.23 -5.85
C HIS A 137 1.62 3.42 -4.65
N LEU A 138 1.39 2.15 -4.91
CA LEU A 138 1.44 1.13 -3.90
C LEU A 138 2.89 0.73 -3.69
N ARG A 139 3.45 0.97 -2.52
CA ARG A 139 4.76 0.48 -2.13
C ARG A 139 4.63 -0.49 -0.97
N ALA A 140 5.16 -1.68 -1.19
CA ALA A 140 5.37 -2.64 -0.14
C ALA A 140 6.81 -2.52 0.34
N HIS A 141 7.00 -2.43 1.63
CA HIS A 141 8.28 -2.66 2.27
C HIS A 141 8.24 -4.05 2.91
N GLU A 142 8.93 -5.00 2.31
CA GLU A 142 9.16 -6.27 2.95
C GLU A 142 10.30 -6.11 3.95
N THR A 143 10.04 -6.47 5.20
CA THR A 143 11.11 -6.63 6.18
C THR A 143 11.89 -7.88 5.82
N LEU A 144 13.21 -7.74 5.63
CA LEU A 144 14.18 -8.80 5.33
C LEU A 144 14.28 -9.92 6.40
N ALA A 145 13.25 -10.11 7.23
CA ALA A 145 13.28 -11.08 8.33
C ALA A 145 13.05 -12.54 7.88
N ASN A 146 12.80 -12.81 6.60
CA ASN A 146 12.51 -14.16 6.10
C ASN A 146 13.25 -14.54 4.80
N LEU A 147 14.46 -14.06 4.60
CA LEU A 147 15.38 -14.67 3.66
C LEU A 147 16.29 -15.64 4.45
N VAL A 148 15.83 -16.87 4.57
CA VAL A 148 16.69 -18.02 4.90
C VAL A 148 16.93 -18.78 3.60
#